data_75c8e27858103c85907d986cf6fa60f7
#
_entry.id   75c8e27858103c85907d986cf6fa60f7
#
_cell.length_a   1.000
_cell.length_b   1.000
_cell.length_c   1.000
_cell.angle_alpha   90.00
_cell.angle_beta   90.00
_cell.angle_gamma   90.00
#
_symmetry.space_group_name_H-M   'P 1'
#
loop_
_entity.id
_entity.type
_entity.pdbx_description
1 polymer ?
#
loop_
_entity_poly.entity_id
_entity_poly.type
_entity_poly.pdbx_seq_one_letter_code
_entity_poly.pdbx_strand_id
1 'polypeptide(L)'
;MVVAPIPYGFGSYPADWLRSLAALRAHPFKLLIPGHGAPQHDRVYLDRLSGLIADIRSQVAPLAAAHLSYDEARKKIDLSRERRLFAGDDPWLGLWFDQYWAEPFVKMAWQEANGIPITQGEG
;
A
#
# COMPACT_ATOMS: atom_id res chain seq x y z
N MET A 1 10.02 0.52 -2.80
CA MET A 1 10.57 -0.85 -2.76
C MET A 1 9.48 -1.85 -3.12
N VAL A 2 9.81 -2.91 -3.85
CA VAL A 2 8.89 -4.00 -4.15
C VAL A 2 9.16 -5.15 -3.19
N VAL A 3 8.13 -5.59 -2.47
CA VAL A 3 8.16 -6.67 -1.49
C VAL A 3 6.96 -7.56 -1.75
N ALA A 4 7.18 -8.85 -1.92
CA ALA A 4 6.14 -9.83 -2.20
C ALA A 4 6.28 -11.04 -1.23
N PRO A 5 5.21 -11.77 -0.94
CA PRO A 5 3.83 -11.62 -1.46
C PRO A 5 3.01 -10.52 -0.80
N ILE A 6 3.39 -10.06 0.40
CA ILE A 6 2.74 -8.96 1.12
C ILE A 6 3.64 -7.73 1.07
N PRO A 7 3.15 -6.57 0.62
CA PRO A 7 3.94 -5.35 0.61
C PRO A 7 4.20 -4.82 2.03
N TYR A 8 5.23 -3.99 2.16
CA TYR A 8 5.63 -3.40 3.43
C TYR A 8 5.26 -1.90 3.45
N GLY A 9 4.36 -1.52 4.35
CA GLY A 9 3.72 -0.20 4.33
C GLY A 9 4.39 0.89 5.18
N PHE A 10 5.37 0.54 6.02
CA PHE A 10 6.02 1.51 6.91
C PHE A 10 6.93 2.49 6.16
N GLY A 11 7.02 3.73 6.65
CA GLY A 11 7.91 4.73 6.10
C GLY A 11 7.60 5.13 4.66
N SER A 12 6.35 4.97 4.23
CA SER A 12 5.94 5.17 2.85
C SER A 12 5.41 6.58 2.60
N TYR A 13 5.65 7.07 1.37
CA TYR A 13 5.02 8.27 0.82
C TYR A 13 4.10 7.84 -0.31
N PRO A 14 2.78 7.70 -0.08
CA PRO A 14 1.87 7.05 -1.01
C PRO A 14 1.87 7.62 -2.44
N ALA A 15 1.83 8.94 -2.60
CA ALA A 15 1.86 9.57 -3.91
C ALA A 15 3.20 9.34 -4.63
N ASP A 16 4.31 9.47 -3.91
CA ASP A 16 5.65 9.26 -4.47
C ASP A 16 5.87 7.81 -4.87
N TRP A 17 5.35 6.89 -4.07
CA TRP A 17 5.43 5.47 -4.39
C TRP A 17 4.67 5.12 -5.67
N LEU A 18 3.47 5.67 -5.86
CA LEU A 18 2.75 5.51 -7.13
C LEU A 18 3.54 6.03 -8.33
N ARG A 19 4.18 7.20 -8.19
CA ARG A 19 5.04 7.74 -9.25
C ARG A 19 6.23 6.83 -9.55
N SER A 20 6.88 6.32 -8.53
CA SER A 20 8.00 5.38 -8.66
C SER A 20 7.58 4.07 -9.33
N LEU A 21 6.42 3.52 -8.95
CA LEU A 21 5.88 2.31 -9.58
C LEU A 21 5.50 2.56 -11.05
N ALA A 22 4.93 3.72 -11.37
CA ALA A 22 4.62 4.07 -12.75
C ALA A 22 5.88 4.17 -13.61
N ALA A 23 6.95 4.78 -13.10
CA ALA A 23 8.24 4.83 -13.76
C ALA A 23 8.84 3.43 -13.97
N LEU A 24 8.79 2.59 -12.94
CA LEU A 24 9.27 1.19 -13.02
C LEU A 24 8.49 0.39 -14.07
N ARG A 25 7.16 0.53 -14.11
CA ARG A 25 6.30 -0.16 -15.08
C ARG A 25 6.56 0.27 -16.53
N ALA A 26 7.03 1.49 -16.74
CA ALA A 26 7.38 2.00 -18.05
C ALA A 26 8.71 1.41 -18.60
N HIS A 27 9.55 0.84 -17.74
CA HIS A 27 10.78 0.19 -18.17
C HIS A 27 10.51 -1.15 -18.88
N PRO A 28 11.21 -1.43 -19.99
CA PRO A 28 11.08 -2.68 -20.72
C PRO A 28 11.91 -3.80 -20.05
N PHE A 29 11.53 -4.23 -18.84
CA PHE A 29 12.20 -5.33 -18.19
C PHE A 29 11.55 -6.68 -18.52
N LYS A 30 12.35 -7.75 -18.53
CA LYS A 30 11.91 -9.14 -18.63
C LYS A 30 11.94 -9.88 -17.30
N LEU A 31 12.65 -9.33 -16.33
CA LEU A 31 12.83 -9.88 -15.01
C LEU A 31 12.89 -8.73 -13.99
N LEU A 32 12.08 -8.82 -12.96
CA LEU A 32 12.12 -7.96 -11.79
C LEU A 32 12.54 -8.80 -10.58
N ILE A 33 13.62 -8.39 -9.94
CA ILE A 33 14.04 -8.99 -8.66
C ILE A 33 13.56 -8.04 -7.56
N PRO A 34 12.58 -8.46 -6.75
CA PRO A 34 12.09 -7.62 -5.66
C PRO A 34 13.09 -7.55 -4.51
N GLY A 35 12.92 -6.61 -3.60
CA GLY A 35 13.69 -6.55 -2.35
C GLY A 35 13.48 -7.78 -1.46
N HIS A 36 12.26 -8.33 -1.48
CA HIS A 36 11.88 -9.60 -0.87
C HIS A 36 10.89 -10.31 -1.78
N GLY A 37 10.95 -11.62 -1.81
CA GLY A 37 10.07 -12.47 -2.60
C GLY A 37 10.73 -13.04 -3.85
N ALA A 38 9.98 -13.84 -4.58
CA ALA A 38 10.45 -14.52 -5.78
C ALA A 38 10.66 -13.53 -6.95
N PRO A 39 11.60 -13.81 -7.87
CA PRO A 39 11.72 -13.08 -9.12
C PRO A 39 10.42 -13.09 -9.92
N GLN A 40 10.10 -11.97 -10.56
CA GLN A 40 8.87 -11.75 -11.30
C GLN A 40 9.18 -11.55 -12.79
N HIS A 41 8.47 -12.26 -13.65
CA HIS A 41 8.65 -12.23 -15.09
C HIS A 41 7.62 -11.38 -15.83
N ASP A 42 6.68 -10.79 -15.10
CA ASP A 42 5.61 -9.95 -15.62
C ASP A 42 5.36 -8.73 -14.72
N ARG A 43 4.32 -7.97 -15.01
CA ARG A 43 3.92 -6.77 -14.27
C ARG A 43 2.71 -6.96 -13.36
N VAL A 44 2.23 -8.18 -13.22
CA VAL A 44 0.97 -8.46 -12.49
C VAL A 44 1.06 -7.96 -11.05
N TYR A 45 2.15 -8.25 -10.36
CA TYR A 45 2.32 -7.81 -8.97
C TYR A 45 2.48 -6.28 -8.85
N LEU A 46 3.22 -5.65 -9.77
CA LEU A 46 3.33 -4.19 -9.80
C LEU A 46 1.98 -3.51 -10.04
N ASP A 47 1.14 -4.09 -10.90
CA ASP A 47 -0.20 -3.58 -11.17
C ASP A 47 -1.11 -3.73 -9.94
N ARG A 48 -1.04 -4.87 -9.26
CA ARG A 48 -1.76 -5.09 -8.00
C ARG A 48 -1.32 -4.13 -6.89
N LEU A 49 -0.03 -3.93 -6.73
CA LEU A 49 0.51 -3.01 -5.74
C LEU A 49 0.11 -1.55 -6.04
N SER A 50 0.20 -1.13 -7.30
CA SER A 50 -0.25 0.20 -7.72
C SER A 50 -1.75 0.38 -7.48
N GLY A 51 -2.57 -0.62 -7.81
CA GLY A 51 -4.01 -0.61 -7.56
C GLY A 51 -4.35 -0.50 -6.07
N LEU A 52 -3.64 -1.25 -5.23
CA LEU A 52 -3.81 -1.22 -3.78
C LEU A 52 -3.53 0.17 -3.20
N ILE A 53 -2.42 0.80 -3.60
CA ILE A 53 -2.04 2.14 -3.15
C ILE A 53 -3.08 3.18 -3.62
N ALA A 54 -3.47 3.10 -4.89
CA ALA A 54 -4.45 4.01 -5.47
C ALA A 54 -5.82 3.88 -4.79
N ASP A 55 -6.26 2.67 -4.49
CA ASP A 55 -7.51 2.42 -3.80
C ASP A 55 -7.54 3.01 -2.38
N ILE A 56 -6.50 2.75 -1.58
CA ILE A 56 -6.39 3.34 -0.23
C ILE A 56 -6.43 4.87 -0.30
N ARG A 57 -5.68 5.48 -1.21
CA ARG A 57 -5.71 6.94 -1.38
C ARG A 57 -7.08 7.45 -1.78
N SER A 58 -7.79 6.75 -2.65
CA SER A 58 -9.14 7.14 -3.08
C SER A 58 -10.19 7.03 -1.96
N GLN A 59 -10.05 6.05 -1.08
CA GLN A 59 -10.92 5.90 0.09
C GLN A 59 -10.60 6.95 1.17
N VAL A 60 -9.33 7.30 1.36
CA VAL A 60 -8.88 8.26 2.37
C VAL A 60 -9.24 9.70 2.01
N ALA A 61 -9.15 10.09 0.75
CA ALA A 61 -9.32 11.48 0.30
C ALA A 61 -10.64 12.12 0.76
N PRO A 62 -11.83 11.51 0.58
CA PRO A 62 -13.08 12.10 1.05
C PRO A 62 -13.18 12.17 2.58
N LEU A 63 -12.55 11.23 3.31
CA LEU A 63 -12.54 11.22 4.76
C LEU A 63 -11.68 12.35 5.33
N ALA A 64 -10.54 12.62 4.70
CA ALA A 64 -9.69 13.77 5.02
C ALA A 64 -10.41 15.09 4.71
N ALA A 65 -11.08 15.20 3.56
CA ALA A 65 -11.88 16.37 3.19
C ALA A 65 -13.04 16.62 4.17
N ALA A 66 -13.59 15.57 4.77
CA ALA A 66 -14.60 15.66 5.81
C ALA A 66 -14.02 15.93 7.22
N HIS A 67 -12.70 16.13 7.33
CA HIS A 67 -12.00 16.40 8.58
C HIS A 67 -12.15 15.32 9.66
N LEU A 68 -12.33 14.07 9.26
CA LEU A 68 -12.36 12.95 10.19
C LEU A 68 -10.99 12.75 10.84
N SER A 69 -10.99 12.40 12.12
CA SER A 69 -9.79 11.92 12.79
C SER A 69 -9.30 10.61 12.16
N TYR A 70 -8.05 10.24 12.44
CA TYR A 70 -7.52 8.94 11.96
C TYR A 70 -8.38 7.76 12.47
N ASP A 71 -8.77 7.78 13.74
CA ASP A 71 -9.56 6.70 14.34
C ASP A 71 -10.96 6.56 13.72
N GLU A 72 -11.56 7.64 13.29
CA GLU A 72 -12.83 7.62 12.57
C GLU A 72 -12.65 7.19 11.11
N ALA A 73 -11.62 7.70 10.44
CA ALA A 73 -11.33 7.41 9.05
C ALA A 73 -11.00 5.92 8.85
N ARG A 74 -10.12 5.35 9.67
CA ARG A 74 -9.70 3.93 9.54
C ARG A 74 -10.86 2.94 9.63
N LYS A 75 -11.92 3.27 10.39
CA LYS A 75 -13.12 2.44 10.53
C LYS A 75 -14.00 2.41 9.28
N LYS A 76 -13.82 3.40 8.40
CA LYS A 76 -14.61 3.55 7.15
C LYS A 76 -13.89 3.02 5.92
N ILE A 77 -12.61 2.68 6.06
CA ILE A 77 -11.80 2.12 4.97
C ILE A 77 -12.01 0.61 4.92
N ASP A 78 -12.41 0.12 3.76
CA ASP A 78 -12.62 -1.31 3.51
C ASP A 78 -11.54 -1.84 2.56
N LEU A 79 -10.71 -2.75 3.06
CA LEU A 79 -9.64 -3.43 2.32
C LEU A 79 -9.90 -4.94 2.21
N SER A 80 -11.12 -5.39 2.41
CA SER A 80 -11.46 -6.82 2.39
C SER A 80 -11.20 -7.48 1.04
N ARG A 81 -11.45 -6.75 -0.07
CA ARG A 81 -11.14 -7.22 -1.43
C ARG A 81 -9.63 -7.33 -1.65
N GLU A 82 -8.88 -6.31 -1.28
CA GLU A 82 -7.44 -6.24 -1.44
C GLU A 82 -6.76 -7.30 -0.57
N ARG A 83 -7.23 -7.48 0.65
CA ARG A 83 -6.76 -8.53 1.56
C ARG A 83 -6.90 -9.91 0.93
N ARG A 84 -8.06 -10.22 0.34
CA ARG A 84 -8.25 -11.49 -0.37
C ARG A 84 -7.34 -11.62 -1.59
N LEU A 85 -7.12 -10.55 -2.32
CA LEU A 85 -6.27 -10.55 -3.51
C LEU A 85 -4.79 -10.86 -3.17
N PHE A 86 -4.29 -10.34 -2.04
CA PHE A 86 -2.88 -10.50 -1.62
C PHE A 86 -2.65 -11.73 -0.74
N ALA A 87 -3.57 -12.01 0.16
CA ALA A 87 -3.41 -13.06 1.17
C ALA A 87 -4.22 -14.33 0.87
N GLY A 88 -5.23 -14.26 0.01
CA GLY A 88 -6.15 -15.38 -0.23
C GLY A 88 -6.82 -15.84 1.07
N ASP A 89 -6.84 -17.15 1.28
CA ASP A 89 -7.37 -17.79 2.48
C ASP A 89 -6.27 -18.16 3.48
N ASP A 90 -5.03 -17.76 3.25
CA ASP A 90 -3.90 -18.03 4.14
C ASP A 90 -3.96 -17.12 5.37
N PRO A 91 -4.12 -17.68 6.59
CA PRO A 91 -4.27 -16.87 7.80
C PRO A 91 -3.00 -16.10 8.17
N TRP A 92 -1.81 -16.62 7.85
CA TRP A 92 -0.54 -15.95 8.10
C TRP A 92 -0.35 -14.77 7.16
N LEU A 93 -0.60 -14.95 5.88
CA LEU A 93 -0.54 -13.85 4.90
C LEU A 93 -1.58 -12.79 5.20
N GLY A 94 -2.77 -13.19 5.67
CA GLY A 94 -3.80 -12.25 6.12
C GLY A 94 -3.35 -11.41 7.31
N LEU A 95 -2.74 -12.03 8.32
CA LEU A 95 -2.19 -11.32 9.47
C LEU A 95 -1.07 -10.35 9.05
N TRP A 96 -0.20 -10.77 8.15
CA TRP A 96 0.88 -9.92 7.64
C TRP A 96 0.34 -8.75 6.80
N PHE A 97 -0.69 -8.99 5.98
CA PHE A 97 -1.36 -7.91 5.27
C PHE A 97 -1.91 -6.86 6.24
N ASP A 98 -2.58 -7.28 7.29
CA ASP A 98 -3.16 -6.37 8.28
C ASP A 98 -2.07 -5.57 9.02
N GLN A 99 -1.03 -6.24 9.54
CA GLN A 99 -0.01 -5.63 10.40
C GLN A 99 1.10 -4.89 9.65
N TYR A 100 1.58 -5.43 8.53
CA TYR A 100 2.72 -4.86 7.82
C TYR A 100 2.32 -3.94 6.66
N TRP A 101 1.09 -4.05 6.20
CA TRP A 101 0.58 -3.21 5.13
C TRP A 101 -0.55 -2.30 5.56
N ALA A 102 -1.72 -2.85 5.88
CA ALA A 102 -2.94 -2.08 6.01
C ALA A 102 -2.84 -1.03 7.13
N GLU A 103 -2.47 -1.45 8.33
CA GLU A 103 -2.39 -0.56 9.49
C GLU A 103 -1.39 0.60 9.27
N PRO A 104 -0.12 0.38 8.93
CA PRO A 104 0.82 1.47 8.73
C PRO A 104 0.53 2.30 7.49
N PHE A 105 0.13 1.68 6.37
CA PHE A 105 -0.06 2.40 5.12
C PHE A 105 -1.31 3.29 5.12
N VAL A 106 -2.42 2.85 5.68
CA VAL A 106 -3.63 3.66 5.85
C VAL A 106 -3.34 4.91 6.67
N LYS A 107 -2.55 4.78 7.75
CA LYS A 107 -2.12 5.92 8.55
C LYS A 107 -1.32 6.93 7.73
N MET A 108 -0.37 6.46 6.95
CA MET A 108 0.45 7.33 6.10
C MET A 108 -0.35 8.00 4.99
N ALA A 109 -1.28 7.29 4.37
CA ALA A 109 -2.18 7.86 3.39
C ALA A 109 -3.09 8.95 4.00
N TRP A 110 -3.58 8.73 5.22
CA TRP A 110 -4.35 9.74 5.96
C TRP A 110 -3.49 10.96 6.32
N GLN A 111 -2.26 10.76 6.77
CA GLN A 111 -1.32 11.84 7.04
C GLN A 111 -1.04 12.66 5.76
N GLU A 112 -0.73 12.00 4.65
CA GLU A 112 -0.50 12.65 3.37
C GLU A 112 -1.71 13.49 2.93
N ALA A 113 -2.92 12.93 3.02
CA ALA A 113 -4.15 13.61 2.62
C ALA A 113 -4.47 14.84 3.49
N ASN A 114 -4.01 14.87 4.73
CA ASN A 114 -4.19 15.99 5.66
C ASN A 114 -2.98 16.95 5.71
N GLY A 115 -1.96 16.75 4.87
CA GLY A 115 -0.75 17.57 4.88
C GLY A 115 0.09 17.42 6.14
N ILE A 116 -0.05 16.32 6.87
CA ILE A 116 0.73 15.99 8.07
C ILE A 116 2.03 15.34 7.62
N PRO A 117 3.21 15.83 8.08
CA PRO A 117 4.48 15.20 7.74
C PRO A 117 4.53 13.73 8.16
N ILE A 118 4.97 12.88 7.23
CA ILE A 118 5.24 11.47 7.52
C ILE A 118 6.63 11.40 8.14
N THR A 119 6.68 11.19 9.45
CA THR A 119 7.95 10.99 10.17
C THR A 119 8.40 9.55 9.98
N GLN A 120 9.62 9.38 9.44
CA GLN A 120 10.25 8.07 9.39
C GLN A 120 10.75 7.71 10.79
N GLY A 121 10.27 6.59 11.32
CA GLY A 121 10.90 5.91 12.44
C GLY A 121 10.51 6.41 13.82
N GLU A 122 9.30 6.20 14.21
CA GLU A 122 8.98 5.76 15.57
C GLU A 122 8.29 4.40 15.42
N GLY A 123 9.11 3.40 15.23
CA GLY A 123 8.70 1.99 15.28
C GLY A 123 8.97 1.45 16.65
#